data_a7b48e6738e188ce28154bad9a9727b3
#
_entry.id   a7b48e6738e188ce28154bad9a9727b3
#
_cell.length_a   1.000
_cell.length_b   1.000
_cell.length_c   1.000
_cell.angle_alpha   90.00
_cell.angle_beta   90.00
_cell.angle_gamma   90.00
#
_symmetry.space_group_name_H-M   'P 1'
#
loop_
_entity.id
_entity.type
_entity.pdbx_description
1 polymer ?
#
loop_
_entity_poly.entity_id
_entity_poly.type
_entity_poly.pdbx_seq_one_letter_code
_entity_poly.pdbx_strand_id
1 'polypeptide(L)'
;MVFTSCIDDLNVTPKDDDEFLSEDFYKDSNSYKKVLAKLYAGLYVGGNDGDGQADISGIGGDFSSYLRLLFVCQEFTTDEAIIAWADGTLPTMNTQTWTPVNEFLYGTYSRSFYQISLANEFLRQTTDDKLTARGVDAALKAEIATFRAEARFLRAFDYVQLMDLFGNVPITTEADPVGFYNPVQKSRAEVFAFVESELKDLDTSLKATKGNEYGRIDKTAAKFLLAKIYLNAKVYTGTAKNTECITACKEVIASGYSFANVPYFHLFSADNDKNGSQNEIIFPVVSDGNLIRATGAGMSFILHAGIGGSMKASDRGMDGGWQGIRTRKEFVQSFPDENGIGDKRGSFYKDGQSLDINNVGKFTDGYAVTKFINKNADGSAAQRNDIPDTDFPMFRMADVYLMYAEAVLRGGTGGDISTAVGYVNQIRTRAGATAITATDLTLDFILAERGRELFWECHRRTDLVRFDKFTGSSKIWQWKGGVKNGTSTEPYRNLMPIPSRAIQANPTLKQNPGY
;
A
#
# COMPACT_ATOMS: atom_id res chain seq x y z
N MET A 1 20.51 -45.20 -47.48
CA MET A 1 20.65 -43.76 -47.18
C MET A 1 20.22 -43.57 -45.75
N VAL A 2 21.15 -43.33 -44.82
CA VAL A 2 20.86 -43.01 -43.42
C VAL A 2 20.77 -41.50 -43.33
N PHE A 3 19.59 -40.95 -43.02
CA PHE A 3 19.43 -39.54 -42.70
C PHE A 3 19.89 -39.32 -41.26
N THR A 4 21.07 -38.75 -41.09
CA THR A 4 21.47 -38.15 -39.79
C THR A 4 20.74 -36.81 -39.68
N SER A 5 19.71 -36.74 -38.90
CA SER A 5 19.08 -35.50 -38.46
C SER A 5 20.08 -34.78 -37.54
N CYS A 6 20.47 -33.56 -37.90
CA CYS A 6 21.25 -32.68 -37.02
C CYS A 6 20.38 -32.25 -35.85
N ILE A 7 20.52 -32.92 -34.70
CA ILE A 7 19.81 -32.55 -33.45
C ILE A 7 20.45 -31.30 -32.83
N ASP A 8 21.67 -30.94 -33.20
CA ASP A 8 22.39 -29.78 -32.67
C ASP A 8 21.88 -28.40 -33.16
N ASP A 9 21.17 -28.38 -34.31
CA ASP A 9 20.61 -27.12 -34.87
C ASP A 9 19.39 -26.58 -34.07
N LEU A 10 18.84 -27.35 -33.14
CA LEU A 10 17.73 -26.93 -32.27
C LEU A 10 18.19 -26.36 -30.92
N ASN A 11 19.47 -26.46 -30.62
CA ASN A 11 20.09 -25.90 -29.39
C ASN A 11 20.85 -24.58 -29.66
N VAL A 12 20.32 -23.73 -30.53
CA VAL A 12 20.89 -22.40 -30.74
C VAL A 12 20.40 -21.50 -29.60
N THR A 13 21.33 -21.02 -28.79
CA THR A 13 21.07 -19.86 -27.94
C THR A 13 20.78 -18.68 -28.87
N PRO A 14 19.59 -18.06 -28.83
CA PRO A 14 19.33 -16.88 -29.63
C PRO A 14 20.43 -15.84 -29.36
N LYS A 15 21.18 -15.48 -30.37
CA LYS A 15 22.10 -14.36 -30.31
C LYS A 15 21.36 -13.15 -30.89
N ASP A 16 20.64 -12.47 -30.06
CA ASP A 16 20.24 -11.10 -30.27
C ASP A 16 21.28 -10.23 -29.57
N ASP A 17 22.00 -9.40 -30.27
CA ASP A 17 23.04 -8.54 -29.69
C ASP A 17 22.43 -7.46 -28.78
N ASP A 18 21.10 -7.28 -28.79
CA ASP A 18 20.33 -6.35 -27.96
C ASP A 18 19.61 -7.03 -26.78
N GLU A 19 19.60 -8.37 -26.68
CA GLU A 19 19.00 -9.10 -25.54
C GLU A 19 20.07 -9.68 -24.60
N PHE A 20 20.14 -9.16 -23.38
CA PHE A 20 20.95 -9.73 -22.32
C PHE A 20 20.34 -11.05 -21.83
N LEU A 21 21.03 -12.16 -22.06
CA LEU A 21 20.68 -13.44 -21.43
C LEU A 21 20.84 -13.31 -19.91
N SER A 22 19.95 -13.97 -19.15
CA SER A 22 20.01 -13.97 -17.67
C SER A 22 21.42 -14.32 -17.14
N GLU A 23 22.12 -15.26 -17.78
CA GLU A 23 23.47 -15.66 -17.38
C GLU A 23 24.51 -14.55 -17.59
N ASP A 24 24.38 -13.73 -18.62
CA ASP A 24 25.28 -12.58 -18.85
C ASP A 24 24.96 -11.43 -17.90
N PHE A 25 23.70 -11.19 -17.64
CA PHE A 25 23.23 -10.17 -16.70
C PHE A 25 23.76 -10.42 -15.27
N TYR A 26 23.70 -11.67 -14.80
CA TYR A 26 24.14 -12.02 -13.44
C TYR A 26 25.66 -12.26 -13.30
N LYS A 27 26.47 -12.04 -14.36
CA LYS A 27 27.94 -11.95 -14.24
C LYS A 27 28.39 -10.71 -13.48
N ASP A 28 27.63 -9.60 -13.57
CA ASP A 28 27.85 -8.42 -12.75
C ASP A 28 27.29 -8.64 -11.33
N SER A 29 28.16 -8.61 -10.33
CA SER A 29 27.78 -8.77 -8.91
C SER A 29 26.74 -7.77 -8.45
N ASN A 30 26.68 -6.56 -9.04
CA ASN A 30 25.69 -5.54 -8.73
C ASN A 30 24.30 -5.88 -9.27
N SER A 31 24.17 -6.80 -10.21
CA SER A 31 22.88 -7.15 -10.82
C SER A 31 21.88 -7.70 -9.81
N TYR A 32 22.33 -8.42 -8.81
CA TYR A 32 21.47 -8.91 -7.73
C TYR A 32 20.80 -7.77 -6.95
N LYS A 33 21.55 -6.73 -6.60
CA LYS A 33 21.02 -5.53 -5.92
C LYS A 33 20.13 -4.71 -6.86
N LYS A 34 20.45 -4.62 -8.15
CA LYS A 34 19.62 -3.93 -9.16
C LYS A 34 18.22 -4.55 -9.29
N VAL A 35 18.14 -5.89 -9.31
CA VAL A 35 16.83 -6.58 -9.36
C VAL A 35 16.04 -6.37 -8.06
N LEU A 36 16.67 -6.46 -6.90
CA LEU A 36 16.03 -6.10 -5.64
C LEU A 36 15.52 -4.65 -5.66
N ALA A 37 16.34 -3.70 -6.13
CA ALA A 37 15.95 -2.30 -6.25
C ALA A 37 14.71 -2.12 -7.16
N LYS A 38 14.60 -2.90 -8.27
CA LYS A 38 13.40 -2.90 -9.13
C LYS A 38 12.14 -3.34 -8.38
N LEU A 39 12.24 -4.31 -7.47
CA LEU A 39 11.10 -4.74 -6.63
C LEU A 39 10.61 -3.60 -5.73
N TYR A 40 11.51 -2.85 -5.10
CA TYR A 40 11.14 -1.68 -4.30
C TYR A 40 10.63 -0.53 -5.17
N ALA A 41 11.31 -0.23 -6.27
CA ALA A 41 10.91 0.84 -7.19
C ALA A 41 9.51 0.62 -7.76
N GLY A 42 9.10 -0.64 -7.99
CA GLY A 42 7.78 -0.99 -8.46
C GLY A 42 6.63 -0.58 -7.53
N LEU A 43 6.92 -0.30 -6.26
CA LEU A 43 5.93 0.28 -5.33
C LEU A 43 5.64 1.75 -5.64
N TYR A 44 6.59 2.49 -6.21
CA TYR A 44 6.46 3.91 -6.52
C TYR A 44 6.20 4.18 -8.01
N VAL A 45 7.01 3.59 -8.92
CA VAL A 45 6.96 3.88 -10.36
C VAL A 45 6.10 2.89 -11.14
N GLY A 46 5.56 3.34 -12.28
CA GLY A 46 4.77 2.50 -13.18
C GLY A 46 5.62 1.65 -14.14
N GLY A 47 6.83 2.11 -14.49
CA GLY A 47 7.74 1.46 -15.43
C GLY A 47 9.17 1.99 -15.32
N ASN A 48 10.09 1.47 -16.16
CA ASN A 48 11.50 1.84 -16.13
C ASN A 48 11.82 3.14 -16.86
N ASP A 49 11.05 3.48 -17.90
CA ASP A 49 11.41 4.51 -18.87
C ASP A 49 10.81 5.90 -18.57
N GLY A 50 10.39 6.14 -17.33
CA GLY A 50 9.86 7.44 -16.88
C GLY A 50 8.35 7.58 -17.04
N ASP A 51 7.89 8.84 -17.21
CA ASP A 51 6.47 9.17 -17.27
C ASP A 51 5.74 8.54 -18.45
N GLY A 52 4.54 8.08 -18.21
CA GLY A 52 3.67 7.47 -19.22
C GLY A 52 4.01 6.03 -19.60
N GLN A 53 5.14 5.50 -19.14
CA GLN A 53 5.52 4.11 -19.38
C GLN A 53 4.99 3.17 -18.29
N ALA A 54 4.66 1.94 -18.66
CA ALA A 54 4.15 0.94 -17.73
C ALA A 54 4.79 -0.42 -17.94
N ASP A 55 5.14 -1.06 -16.84
CA ASP A 55 5.52 -2.48 -16.84
C ASP A 55 4.33 -3.41 -17.12
N ILE A 56 3.10 -2.90 -16.99
CA ILE A 56 1.86 -3.65 -17.18
C ILE A 56 1.02 -3.02 -18.30
N SER A 57 0.21 -3.83 -18.99
CA SER A 57 -0.70 -3.38 -20.03
C SER A 57 -2.13 -3.19 -19.54
N GLY A 58 -2.96 -2.49 -20.32
CA GLY A 58 -4.40 -2.38 -20.10
C GLY A 58 -4.85 -1.26 -19.18
N ILE A 59 -3.90 -0.43 -18.73
CA ILE A 59 -4.12 0.85 -18.04
C ILE A 59 -3.02 1.81 -18.50
N GLY A 60 -3.32 3.11 -18.52
CA GLY A 60 -2.33 4.14 -18.88
C GLY A 60 -1.13 4.13 -17.92
N GLY A 61 0.08 4.42 -18.45
CA GLY A 61 1.32 4.34 -17.69
C GLY A 61 1.31 5.15 -16.39
N ASP A 62 0.81 6.38 -16.44
CA ASP A 62 0.71 7.27 -15.28
C ASP A 62 -0.19 6.73 -14.16
N PHE A 63 -1.16 5.87 -14.51
CA PHE A 63 -2.08 5.26 -13.53
C PHE A 63 -1.56 3.94 -12.97
N SER A 64 -0.48 3.37 -13.53
CA SER A 64 -0.10 1.97 -13.35
C SER A 64 0.79 1.70 -12.13
N SER A 65 1.23 2.73 -11.38
CA SER A 65 2.09 2.56 -10.21
C SER A 65 1.33 1.93 -9.04
N TYR A 66 2.02 1.09 -8.27
CA TYR A 66 1.43 0.34 -7.15
C TYR A 66 0.74 1.27 -6.14
N LEU A 67 1.47 2.28 -5.62
CA LEU A 67 0.94 3.17 -4.59
C LEU A 67 -0.29 3.95 -5.08
N ARG A 68 -0.29 4.43 -6.33
CA ARG A 68 -1.45 5.12 -6.91
C ARG A 68 -2.66 4.21 -7.02
N LEU A 69 -2.48 2.98 -7.52
CA LEU A 69 -3.55 1.98 -7.62
C LEU A 69 -4.09 1.56 -6.25
N LEU A 70 -3.20 1.39 -5.27
CA LEU A 70 -3.60 1.09 -3.89
C LEU A 70 -4.42 2.24 -3.30
N PHE A 71 -3.98 3.50 -3.49
CA PHE A 71 -4.70 4.68 -3.03
C PHE A 71 -6.09 4.77 -3.66
N VAL A 72 -6.22 4.51 -4.96
CA VAL A 72 -7.52 4.45 -5.64
C VAL A 72 -8.45 3.43 -4.99
N CYS A 73 -7.96 2.24 -4.68
CA CYS A 73 -8.77 1.17 -4.08
C CYS A 73 -9.12 1.42 -2.61
N GLN A 74 -8.17 1.94 -1.83
CA GLN A 74 -8.32 2.07 -0.37
C GLN A 74 -9.00 3.38 0.04
N GLU A 75 -8.83 4.47 -0.75
CA GLU A 75 -9.26 5.80 -0.34
C GLU A 75 -10.50 6.30 -1.11
N PHE A 76 -10.51 6.24 -2.46
CA PHE A 76 -11.64 6.78 -3.23
C PHE A 76 -12.94 6.02 -3.03
N THR A 77 -12.85 4.77 -2.62
CA THR A 77 -14.03 3.92 -2.35
C THR A 77 -14.67 4.19 -0.99
N THR A 78 -14.15 5.16 -0.20
CA THR A 78 -14.50 5.40 1.21
C THR A 78 -14.95 6.83 1.48
N ASP A 79 -15.17 7.17 2.76
CA ASP A 79 -15.49 8.52 3.22
C ASP A 79 -14.29 9.48 3.21
N GLU A 80 -13.03 8.99 3.10
CA GLU A 80 -11.82 9.80 3.26
C GLU A 80 -11.42 10.59 2.01
N ALA A 81 -11.69 10.06 0.81
CA ALA A 81 -11.29 10.75 -0.41
C ALA A 81 -12.32 10.60 -1.55
N ILE A 82 -12.31 11.57 -2.46
CA ILE A 82 -13.04 11.56 -3.72
C ILE A 82 -12.21 12.28 -4.78
N ILE A 83 -12.25 11.82 -6.03
CA ILE A 83 -11.53 12.44 -7.13
C ILE A 83 -12.47 13.10 -8.14
N ALA A 84 -12.06 14.28 -8.66
CA ALA A 84 -12.83 15.06 -9.62
C ALA A 84 -12.74 14.53 -11.05
N TRP A 85 -11.72 13.73 -11.35
CA TRP A 85 -11.41 13.31 -12.72
C TRP A 85 -12.38 12.27 -13.24
N ALA A 86 -12.63 12.34 -14.54
CA ALA A 86 -13.54 11.44 -15.26
C ALA A 86 -12.79 10.42 -16.14
N ASP A 87 -11.53 10.12 -15.82
CA ASP A 87 -10.70 9.19 -16.59
C ASP A 87 -11.30 7.78 -16.56
N GLY A 88 -11.66 7.28 -17.73
CA GLY A 88 -12.14 5.93 -17.93
C GLY A 88 -13.16 5.46 -16.89
N THR A 89 -12.81 4.44 -16.14
CA THR A 89 -13.66 3.84 -15.10
C THR A 89 -13.43 4.39 -13.68
N LEU A 90 -12.53 5.38 -13.51
CA LEU A 90 -12.17 5.98 -12.21
C LEU A 90 -13.40 6.49 -11.42
N PRO A 91 -14.39 7.19 -12.03
CA PRO A 91 -15.58 7.67 -11.32
C PRO A 91 -16.35 6.57 -10.59
N THR A 92 -16.30 5.33 -11.07
CA THR A 92 -17.00 4.21 -10.42
C THR A 92 -16.40 3.81 -9.08
N MET A 93 -15.12 4.18 -8.83
CA MET A 93 -14.47 3.99 -7.53
C MET A 93 -15.04 4.95 -6.48
N ASN A 94 -15.30 6.21 -6.86
CA ASN A 94 -15.94 7.19 -5.98
C ASN A 94 -17.33 6.75 -5.49
N THR A 95 -18.01 5.95 -6.29
CA THR A 95 -19.43 5.63 -6.11
C THR A 95 -19.69 4.19 -5.69
N GLN A 96 -18.67 3.35 -5.58
CA GLN A 96 -18.80 1.91 -5.36
C GLN A 96 -19.69 1.21 -6.43
N THR A 97 -19.59 1.65 -7.69
CA THR A 97 -20.39 1.10 -8.81
C THR A 97 -19.52 0.38 -9.85
N TRP A 98 -18.29 0.03 -9.48
CA TRP A 98 -17.37 -0.71 -10.34
C TRP A 98 -17.93 -2.05 -10.82
N THR A 99 -17.40 -2.51 -11.94
CA THR A 99 -17.72 -3.78 -12.58
C THR A 99 -16.42 -4.56 -12.91
N PRO A 100 -16.48 -5.83 -13.32
CA PRO A 100 -15.30 -6.63 -13.68
C PRO A 100 -14.45 -6.08 -14.85
N VAL A 101 -14.92 -5.08 -15.58
CA VAL A 101 -14.17 -4.42 -16.66
C VAL A 101 -13.47 -3.12 -16.21
N ASN A 102 -13.53 -2.78 -14.92
CA ASN A 102 -12.86 -1.59 -14.38
C ASN A 102 -11.35 -1.70 -14.58
N GLU A 103 -10.74 -0.70 -15.24
CA GLU A 103 -9.31 -0.70 -15.57
C GLU A 103 -8.40 -0.50 -14.36
N PHE A 104 -8.83 0.24 -13.34
CA PHE A 104 -8.04 0.43 -12.10
C PHE A 104 -7.99 -0.85 -11.28
N LEU A 105 -9.07 -1.63 -11.23
CA LEU A 105 -9.07 -2.95 -10.59
C LEU A 105 -8.22 -3.94 -11.38
N TYR A 106 -8.27 -3.89 -12.72
CA TYR A 106 -7.39 -4.68 -13.57
C TYR A 106 -5.92 -4.28 -13.36
N GLY A 107 -5.62 -2.98 -13.33
CA GLY A 107 -4.29 -2.46 -13.05
C GLY A 107 -3.75 -2.91 -11.71
N THR A 108 -4.56 -2.82 -10.63
CA THR A 108 -4.18 -3.27 -9.27
C THR A 108 -3.86 -4.77 -9.24
N TYR A 109 -4.72 -5.59 -9.84
CA TYR A 109 -4.52 -7.04 -9.95
C TYR A 109 -3.25 -7.38 -10.74
N SER A 110 -3.08 -6.77 -11.91
CA SER A 110 -1.93 -7.00 -12.79
C SER A 110 -0.62 -6.51 -12.17
N ARG A 111 -0.62 -5.35 -11.49
CA ARG A 111 0.56 -4.80 -10.82
C ARG A 111 1.05 -5.71 -9.71
N SER A 112 0.15 -6.21 -8.87
CA SER A 112 0.53 -7.14 -7.81
C SER A 112 1.09 -8.45 -8.36
N PHE A 113 0.47 -9.04 -9.40
CA PHE A 113 1.02 -10.26 -10.02
C PHE A 113 2.32 -10.04 -10.79
N TYR A 114 2.52 -8.86 -11.36
CA TYR A 114 3.81 -8.49 -11.95
C TYR A 114 4.93 -8.46 -10.91
N GLN A 115 4.70 -7.81 -9.77
CA GLN A 115 5.65 -7.77 -8.65
C GLN A 115 5.95 -9.19 -8.11
N ILE A 116 4.90 -10.01 -7.92
CA ILE A 116 5.04 -11.43 -7.52
C ILE A 116 5.90 -12.19 -8.54
N SER A 117 5.68 -11.97 -9.83
CA SER A 117 6.46 -12.63 -10.90
C SER A 117 7.92 -12.23 -10.88
N LEU A 118 8.23 -10.94 -10.66
CA LEU A 118 9.60 -10.45 -10.50
C LEU A 118 10.28 -11.06 -9.27
N ALA A 119 9.58 -11.12 -8.13
CA ALA A 119 10.10 -11.75 -6.93
C ALA A 119 10.38 -13.24 -7.15
N ASN A 120 9.46 -13.96 -7.78
CA ASN A 120 9.64 -15.38 -8.11
C ASN A 120 10.83 -15.60 -9.04
N GLU A 121 10.99 -14.78 -10.09
CA GLU A 121 12.13 -14.90 -10.99
C GLU A 121 13.45 -14.61 -10.27
N PHE A 122 13.51 -13.55 -9.44
CA PHE A 122 14.69 -13.29 -8.62
C PHE A 122 15.06 -14.48 -7.72
N LEU A 123 14.07 -15.07 -7.03
CA LEU A 123 14.27 -16.24 -6.17
C LEU A 123 14.77 -17.45 -6.98
N ARG A 124 14.25 -17.66 -8.19
CA ARG A 124 14.64 -18.73 -9.12
C ARG A 124 16.06 -18.55 -9.64
N GLN A 125 16.48 -17.31 -9.90
CA GLN A 125 17.81 -16.98 -10.40
C GLN A 125 18.89 -16.93 -9.31
N THR A 126 18.51 -16.94 -8.05
CA THR A 126 19.44 -16.81 -6.91
C THR A 126 19.49 -18.04 -6.00
N THR A 127 19.21 -19.25 -6.55
CA THR A 127 19.40 -20.50 -5.82
C THR A 127 20.89 -20.77 -5.59
N ASP A 128 21.26 -21.52 -4.54
CA ASP A 128 22.66 -21.84 -4.21
C ASP A 128 23.39 -22.50 -5.37
N ASP A 129 22.73 -23.38 -6.12
CA ASP A 129 23.30 -24.06 -7.29
C ASP A 129 23.68 -23.05 -8.39
N LYS A 130 22.79 -22.11 -8.71
CA LYS A 130 23.05 -21.06 -9.71
C LYS A 130 24.15 -20.10 -9.25
N LEU A 131 24.11 -19.68 -7.98
CA LEU A 131 25.14 -18.81 -7.42
C LEU A 131 26.52 -19.49 -7.43
N THR A 132 26.56 -20.80 -7.12
CA THR A 132 27.79 -21.60 -7.18
C THR A 132 28.30 -21.75 -8.63
N ALA A 133 27.40 -22.05 -9.56
CA ALA A 133 27.76 -22.18 -10.98
C ALA A 133 28.30 -20.87 -11.57
N ARG A 134 27.81 -19.72 -11.09
CA ARG A 134 28.29 -18.38 -11.48
C ARG A 134 29.55 -17.93 -10.72
N GLY A 135 30.10 -18.75 -9.82
CA GLY A 135 31.30 -18.42 -9.06
C GLY A 135 31.11 -17.32 -8.02
N VAL A 136 29.89 -17.10 -7.54
CA VAL A 136 29.60 -16.09 -6.52
C VAL A 136 30.27 -16.46 -5.20
N ASP A 137 31.04 -15.53 -4.62
CA ASP A 137 31.75 -15.75 -3.36
C ASP A 137 30.81 -15.82 -2.15
N ALA A 138 31.36 -16.27 -1.02
CA ALA A 138 30.58 -16.48 0.20
C ALA A 138 30.00 -15.18 0.79
N ALA A 139 30.70 -14.06 0.65
CA ALA A 139 30.24 -12.77 1.19
C ALA A 139 29.03 -12.27 0.40
N LEU A 140 29.10 -12.30 -0.93
CA LEU A 140 27.99 -11.92 -1.79
C LEU A 140 26.82 -12.90 -1.67
N LYS A 141 27.06 -14.21 -1.49
CA LYS A 141 25.99 -15.19 -1.21
C LYS A 141 25.22 -14.85 0.07
N ALA A 142 25.92 -14.44 1.13
CA ALA A 142 25.28 -14.02 2.37
C ALA A 142 24.43 -12.75 2.20
N GLU A 143 24.89 -11.81 1.39
CA GLU A 143 24.11 -10.61 1.04
C GLU A 143 22.87 -10.97 0.20
N ILE A 144 23.03 -11.81 -0.83
CA ILE A 144 21.93 -12.29 -1.68
C ILE A 144 20.88 -13.06 -0.84
N ALA A 145 21.27 -13.80 0.18
CA ALA A 145 20.33 -14.46 1.09
C ALA A 145 19.42 -13.43 1.79
N THR A 146 19.93 -12.26 2.18
CA THR A 146 19.12 -11.15 2.68
C THR A 146 18.19 -10.59 1.60
N PHE A 147 18.70 -10.39 0.38
CA PHE A 147 17.86 -9.92 -0.75
C PHE A 147 16.72 -10.88 -1.08
N ARG A 148 16.97 -12.20 -0.99
CA ARG A 148 15.94 -13.22 -1.15
C ARG A 148 14.84 -13.11 -0.08
N ALA A 149 15.23 -12.86 1.17
CA ALA A 149 14.27 -12.66 2.26
C ALA A 149 13.41 -11.41 2.02
N GLU A 150 14.00 -10.31 1.55
CA GLU A 150 13.27 -9.10 1.20
C GLU A 150 12.32 -9.32 0.00
N ALA A 151 12.75 -10.03 -1.03
CA ALA A 151 11.90 -10.39 -2.18
C ALA A 151 10.70 -11.25 -1.75
N ARG A 152 10.90 -12.22 -0.85
CA ARG A 152 9.80 -13.02 -0.26
C ARG A 152 8.83 -12.16 0.54
N PHE A 153 9.33 -11.18 1.30
CA PHE A 153 8.47 -10.24 2.02
C PHE A 153 7.63 -9.40 1.06
N LEU A 154 8.22 -8.81 0.02
CA LEU A 154 7.49 -8.00 -0.96
C LEU A 154 6.43 -8.83 -1.69
N ARG A 155 6.74 -10.08 -2.03
CA ARG A 155 5.76 -11.04 -2.55
C ARG A 155 4.60 -11.29 -1.57
N ALA A 156 4.90 -11.51 -0.30
CA ALA A 156 3.88 -11.70 0.73
C ALA A 156 3.01 -10.43 0.91
N PHE A 157 3.62 -9.25 0.83
CA PHE A 157 2.92 -7.97 0.88
C PHE A 157 1.93 -7.81 -0.29
N ASP A 158 2.33 -8.16 -1.51
CA ASP A 158 1.42 -8.17 -2.66
C ASP A 158 0.26 -9.15 -2.48
N TYR A 159 0.52 -10.35 -1.94
CA TYR A 159 -0.55 -11.30 -1.61
C TYR A 159 -1.51 -10.81 -0.54
N VAL A 160 -1.06 -10.02 0.44
CA VAL A 160 -1.95 -9.37 1.40
C VAL A 160 -2.92 -8.42 0.70
N GLN A 161 -2.44 -7.60 -0.25
CA GLN A 161 -3.30 -6.69 -1.02
C GLN A 161 -4.28 -7.46 -1.91
N LEU A 162 -3.81 -8.48 -2.62
CA LEU A 162 -4.67 -9.34 -3.46
C LEU A 162 -5.75 -10.03 -2.61
N MET A 163 -5.38 -10.59 -1.46
CA MET A 163 -6.30 -11.24 -0.52
C MET A 163 -7.32 -10.27 0.06
N ASP A 164 -6.90 -9.05 0.41
CA ASP A 164 -7.80 -8.02 0.97
C ASP A 164 -8.81 -7.54 -0.07
N LEU A 165 -8.34 -7.23 -1.27
CA LEU A 165 -9.16 -6.62 -2.32
C LEU A 165 -10.01 -7.65 -3.08
N PHE A 166 -9.40 -8.77 -3.51
CA PHE A 166 -10.02 -9.72 -4.44
C PHE A 166 -10.42 -11.07 -3.79
N GLY A 167 -9.96 -11.35 -2.58
CA GLY A 167 -10.30 -12.57 -1.85
C GLY A 167 -9.56 -13.80 -2.36
N ASN A 168 -10.25 -14.62 -3.17
CA ASN A 168 -9.68 -15.83 -3.75
C ASN A 168 -8.79 -15.48 -4.95
N VAL A 169 -7.51 -15.87 -4.91
CA VAL A 169 -6.54 -15.59 -5.98
C VAL A 169 -5.58 -16.76 -6.16
N PRO A 170 -4.94 -16.93 -7.33
CA PRO A 170 -3.90 -17.94 -7.49
C PRO A 170 -2.70 -17.64 -6.60
N ILE A 171 -2.02 -18.69 -6.14
CA ILE A 171 -0.70 -18.60 -5.51
C ILE A 171 0.31 -19.13 -6.51
N THR A 172 1.34 -18.33 -6.81
CA THR A 172 2.49 -18.71 -7.64
C THR A 172 3.78 -18.40 -6.90
N THR A 173 4.75 -19.30 -7.03
CA THR A 173 6.06 -19.23 -6.38
C THR A 173 7.18 -19.48 -7.37
N GLU A 174 8.42 -19.39 -6.93
CA GLU A 174 9.61 -19.74 -7.72
C GLU A 174 9.66 -21.21 -8.12
N ALA A 175 8.90 -22.08 -7.44
CA ALA A 175 8.83 -23.51 -7.75
C ALA A 175 7.88 -23.84 -8.92
N ASP A 176 7.01 -22.88 -9.29
CA ASP A 176 6.06 -23.09 -10.37
C ASP A 176 6.75 -23.02 -11.76
N PRO A 177 6.19 -23.66 -12.80
CA PRO A 177 6.76 -23.64 -14.14
C PRO A 177 6.90 -22.23 -14.71
N VAL A 178 7.97 -22.00 -15.47
CA VAL A 178 8.13 -20.80 -16.30
C VAL A 178 7.40 -21.02 -17.62
N GLY A 179 6.74 -19.98 -18.13
CA GLY A 179 5.99 -20.03 -19.36
C GLY A 179 4.48 -20.13 -19.13
N PHE A 180 3.76 -20.53 -20.18
CA PHE A 180 2.31 -20.57 -20.12
C PHE A 180 1.80 -21.73 -19.28
N TYR A 181 1.10 -21.44 -18.20
CA TYR A 181 0.28 -22.36 -17.43
C TYR A 181 -0.84 -21.58 -16.73
N ASN A 182 -1.89 -22.27 -16.31
CA ASN A 182 -3.03 -21.67 -15.62
C ASN A 182 -2.96 -22.00 -14.12
N PRO A 183 -2.41 -21.10 -13.28
CA PRO A 183 -2.36 -21.32 -11.84
C PRO A 183 -3.77 -21.41 -11.26
N VAL A 184 -3.99 -22.40 -10.39
CA VAL A 184 -5.29 -22.65 -9.77
C VAL A 184 -5.57 -21.59 -8.69
N GLN A 185 -6.78 -21.04 -8.73
CA GLN A 185 -7.27 -20.11 -7.71
C GLN A 185 -7.34 -20.81 -6.34
N LYS A 186 -6.80 -20.16 -5.32
CA LYS A 186 -6.82 -20.56 -3.92
C LYS A 186 -7.87 -19.77 -3.15
N SER A 187 -8.46 -20.38 -2.14
CA SER A 187 -9.36 -19.68 -1.23
C SER A 187 -8.62 -18.57 -0.46
N ARG A 188 -9.34 -17.56 -0.03
CA ARG A 188 -8.82 -16.47 0.79
C ARG A 188 -8.11 -16.98 2.05
N ALA A 189 -8.63 -18.05 2.67
CA ALA A 189 -8.01 -18.69 3.83
C ALA A 189 -6.69 -19.41 3.48
N GLU A 190 -6.56 -20.04 2.30
CA GLU A 190 -5.31 -20.62 1.85
C GLU A 190 -4.26 -19.55 1.54
N VAL A 191 -4.67 -18.42 0.94
CA VAL A 191 -3.78 -17.26 0.72
C VAL A 191 -3.30 -16.69 2.05
N PHE A 192 -4.20 -16.57 3.04
CA PHE A 192 -3.83 -16.15 4.40
C PHE A 192 -2.79 -17.08 5.01
N ALA A 193 -3.01 -18.41 4.95
CA ALA A 193 -2.09 -19.39 5.50
C ALA A 193 -0.71 -19.35 4.81
N PHE A 194 -0.67 -19.16 3.50
CA PHE A 194 0.57 -18.97 2.74
C PHE A 194 1.33 -17.73 3.22
N VAL A 195 0.67 -16.56 3.30
CA VAL A 195 1.27 -15.32 3.76
C VAL A 195 1.75 -15.44 5.21
N GLU A 196 0.94 -16.02 6.09
CA GLU A 196 1.31 -16.23 7.51
C GLU A 196 2.58 -17.08 7.62
N SER A 197 2.67 -18.16 6.84
CA SER A 197 3.85 -19.04 6.81
C SER A 197 5.09 -18.32 6.28
N GLU A 198 4.98 -17.61 5.16
CA GLU A 198 6.08 -16.83 4.59
C GLU A 198 6.63 -15.81 5.60
N LEU A 199 5.75 -15.01 6.22
CA LEU A 199 6.17 -13.98 7.18
C LEU A 199 6.81 -14.55 8.46
N LYS A 200 6.35 -15.71 8.94
CA LYS A 200 6.97 -16.39 10.09
C LYS A 200 8.37 -16.91 9.77
N ASP A 201 8.56 -17.51 8.59
CA ASP A 201 9.85 -18.00 8.13
C ASP A 201 10.88 -16.88 7.99
N LEU A 202 10.45 -15.67 7.64
CA LEU A 202 11.32 -14.52 7.44
C LEU A 202 11.97 -13.99 8.74
N ASP A 203 11.48 -14.38 9.91
CA ASP A 203 12.05 -13.93 11.20
C ASP A 203 13.52 -14.34 11.38
N THR A 204 13.97 -15.41 10.75
CA THR A 204 15.36 -15.87 10.81
C THR A 204 16.25 -15.30 9.71
N SER A 205 15.70 -14.85 8.60
CA SER A 205 16.43 -14.49 7.38
C SER A 205 16.49 -12.99 7.06
N LEU A 206 15.50 -12.21 7.52
CA LEU A 206 15.56 -10.76 7.43
C LEU A 206 16.58 -10.17 8.41
N LYS A 207 17.16 -9.04 8.06
CA LYS A 207 18.04 -8.28 8.95
C LYS A 207 17.33 -7.85 10.23
N ALA A 208 18.09 -7.72 11.30
CA ALA A 208 17.59 -7.17 12.57
C ALA A 208 16.99 -5.77 12.34
N THR A 209 16.14 -5.34 13.28
CA THR A 209 15.53 -4.00 13.27
C THR A 209 16.56 -2.91 12.96
N LYS A 210 16.26 -2.07 11.97
CA LYS A 210 17.14 -0.99 11.47
C LYS A 210 18.54 -1.46 11.03
N GLY A 211 18.68 -2.75 10.71
CA GLY A 211 19.93 -3.34 10.23
C GLY A 211 20.15 -3.22 8.72
N ASN A 212 19.16 -2.72 7.99
CA ASN A 212 19.26 -2.40 6.56
C ASN A 212 19.44 -0.90 6.32
N GLU A 213 19.73 -0.53 5.08
CA GLU A 213 19.62 0.83 4.59
C GLU A 213 18.17 1.32 4.77
N TYR A 214 17.97 2.62 5.03
CA TYR A 214 16.63 3.21 5.10
C TYR A 214 15.83 2.92 3.84
N GLY A 215 14.55 2.67 4.00
CA GLY A 215 13.65 2.27 2.90
C GLY A 215 13.60 0.76 2.64
N ARG A 216 14.57 -0.01 3.13
CA ARG A 216 14.58 -1.48 3.01
C ARG A 216 13.97 -2.12 4.26
N ILE A 217 13.20 -3.16 4.04
CA ILE A 217 12.52 -3.90 5.10
C ILE A 217 13.47 -4.66 6.00
N ASP A 218 13.05 -4.80 7.25
CA ASP A 218 13.70 -5.59 8.29
C ASP A 218 12.68 -6.53 8.98
N LYS A 219 13.10 -7.24 10.03
CA LYS A 219 12.23 -8.15 10.79
C LYS A 219 10.99 -7.46 11.35
N THR A 220 11.09 -6.19 11.71
CA THR A 220 9.97 -5.44 12.29
C THR A 220 8.86 -5.22 11.26
N ALA A 221 9.20 -5.00 9.99
CA ALA A 221 8.19 -4.90 8.93
C ALA A 221 7.41 -6.21 8.75
N ALA A 222 8.06 -7.37 8.86
CA ALA A 222 7.38 -8.67 8.80
C ALA A 222 6.44 -8.87 10.00
N LYS A 223 6.86 -8.51 11.21
CA LYS A 223 6.03 -8.56 12.43
C LYS A 223 4.85 -7.59 12.36
N PHE A 224 5.05 -6.40 11.80
CA PHE A 224 3.98 -5.44 11.55
C PHE A 224 2.93 -6.03 10.60
N LEU A 225 3.36 -6.62 9.48
CA LEU A 225 2.44 -7.22 8.52
C LEU A 225 1.70 -8.42 9.11
N LEU A 226 2.34 -9.23 9.96
CA LEU A 226 1.67 -10.27 10.75
C LEU A 226 0.59 -9.69 11.65
N ALA A 227 0.88 -8.61 12.42
CA ALA A 227 -0.13 -7.95 13.24
C ALA A 227 -1.34 -7.49 12.40
N LYS A 228 -1.09 -6.90 11.24
CA LYS A 228 -2.13 -6.41 10.32
C LYS A 228 -3.02 -7.54 9.79
N ILE A 229 -2.44 -8.66 9.33
CA ILE A 229 -3.24 -9.79 8.86
C ILE A 229 -3.98 -10.49 9.99
N TYR A 230 -3.42 -10.56 11.20
CA TYR A 230 -4.10 -11.13 12.37
C TYR A 230 -5.30 -10.30 12.81
N LEU A 231 -5.20 -8.97 12.80
CA LEU A 231 -6.33 -8.08 13.09
C LEU A 231 -7.50 -8.31 12.11
N ASN A 232 -7.18 -8.61 10.84
CA ASN A 232 -8.15 -8.84 9.77
C ASN A 232 -8.52 -10.33 9.58
N ALA A 233 -7.96 -11.25 10.37
CA ALA A 233 -8.09 -12.70 10.18
C ALA A 233 -9.55 -13.18 10.13
N LYS A 234 -10.44 -12.60 10.95
CA LYS A 234 -11.87 -12.93 10.93
C LYS A 234 -12.50 -12.64 9.55
N VAL A 235 -12.12 -11.55 8.90
CA VAL A 235 -12.59 -11.18 7.56
C VAL A 235 -12.04 -12.14 6.50
N TYR A 236 -10.78 -12.56 6.65
CA TYR A 236 -10.09 -13.38 5.63
C TYR A 236 -10.39 -14.87 5.74
N THR A 237 -10.59 -15.38 6.97
CA THR A 237 -10.68 -16.82 7.26
C THR A 237 -11.95 -17.23 7.98
N GLY A 238 -12.75 -16.29 8.47
CA GLY A 238 -13.86 -16.53 9.39
C GLY A 238 -13.43 -16.68 10.85
N THR A 239 -12.14 -16.83 11.16
CA THR A 239 -11.60 -17.06 12.51
C THR A 239 -10.79 -15.86 13.00
N ALA A 240 -11.12 -15.34 14.19
CA ALA A 240 -10.39 -14.22 14.78
C ALA A 240 -9.01 -14.66 15.31
N LYS A 241 -8.00 -13.78 15.18
CA LYS A 241 -6.64 -13.97 15.70
C LYS A 241 -6.19 -12.72 16.50
N ASN A 242 -7.09 -12.21 17.36
CA ASN A 242 -6.82 -10.98 18.13
C ASN A 242 -5.67 -11.14 19.13
N THR A 243 -5.50 -12.32 19.72
CA THR A 243 -4.39 -12.62 20.64
C THR A 243 -3.05 -12.61 19.90
N GLU A 244 -2.98 -13.23 18.73
CA GLU A 244 -1.79 -13.20 17.87
C GLU A 244 -1.48 -11.78 17.39
N CYS A 245 -2.51 -10.98 17.10
CA CYS A 245 -2.35 -9.56 16.77
C CYS A 245 -1.68 -8.80 17.93
N ILE A 246 -2.17 -8.97 19.17
CA ILE A 246 -1.57 -8.33 20.36
C ILE A 246 -0.12 -8.75 20.53
N THR A 247 0.19 -10.04 20.35
CA THR A 247 1.55 -10.57 20.48
C THR A 247 2.48 -9.92 19.43
N ALA A 248 2.07 -9.89 18.17
CA ALA A 248 2.85 -9.28 17.09
C ALA A 248 3.02 -7.75 17.31
N CYS A 249 1.96 -7.04 17.75
CA CYS A 249 2.07 -5.62 18.12
C CYS A 249 3.10 -5.38 19.24
N LYS A 250 3.12 -6.21 20.28
CA LYS A 250 4.11 -6.11 21.35
C LYS A 250 5.54 -6.32 20.86
N GLU A 251 5.74 -7.27 19.94
CA GLU A 251 7.05 -7.51 19.34
C GLU A 251 7.52 -6.30 18.51
N VAL A 252 6.61 -5.66 17.75
CA VAL A 252 6.92 -4.42 17.02
C VAL A 252 7.24 -3.28 17.98
N ILE A 253 6.45 -3.10 19.04
CA ILE A 253 6.67 -2.04 20.05
C ILE A 253 8.03 -2.22 20.76
N ALA A 254 8.45 -3.45 20.99
CA ALA A 254 9.73 -3.77 21.63
C ALA A 254 10.92 -3.77 20.65
N SER A 255 10.72 -3.54 19.36
CA SER A 255 11.74 -3.77 18.33
C SER A 255 12.84 -2.71 18.27
N GLY A 256 12.58 -1.49 18.76
CA GLY A 256 13.49 -0.33 18.62
C GLY A 256 12.99 0.75 17.66
N TYR A 257 11.89 0.52 16.91
CA TYR A 257 11.08 1.62 16.40
C TYR A 257 10.27 2.22 17.55
N SER A 258 9.95 3.49 17.45
CA SER A 258 9.25 4.19 18.53
C SER A 258 8.25 5.18 17.95
N PHE A 259 7.22 5.48 18.71
CA PHE A 259 6.33 6.58 18.39
C PHE A 259 7.14 7.89 18.36
N ALA A 260 7.18 8.58 17.22
CA ALA A 260 8.05 9.72 17.03
C ALA A 260 7.60 10.94 17.87
N ASN A 261 8.55 11.53 18.59
CA ASN A 261 8.31 12.76 19.34
C ASN A 261 8.50 13.99 18.43
N VAL A 262 7.74 14.05 17.37
CA VAL A 262 7.71 15.17 16.41
C VAL A 262 6.27 15.64 16.23
N PRO A 263 6.02 16.89 15.80
CA PRO A 263 4.69 17.33 15.41
C PRO A 263 4.09 16.41 14.32
N TYR A 264 2.78 16.18 14.37
CA TYR A 264 2.09 15.24 13.47
C TYR A 264 2.43 15.44 12.00
N PHE A 265 2.42 16.69 11.51
CA PHE A 265 2.66 16.98 10.11
C PHE A 265 4.12 16.81 9.65
N HIS A 266 5.08 16.70 10.57
CA HIS A 266 6.48 16.37 10.23
C HIS A 266 6.62 14.94 9.69
N LEU A 267 5.71 14.03 10.06
CA LEU A 267 5.65 12.67 9.49
C LEU A 267 5.38 12.66 7.98
N PHE A 268 4.90 13.75 7.43
CA PHE A 268 4.43 13.88 6.06
C PHE A 268 5.11 15.05 5.31
N SER A 269 6.27 15.50 5.80
CA SER A 269 7.14 16.52 5.18
C SER A 269 8.21 15.88 4.30
N ALA A 270 8.86 16.68 3.47
CA ALA A 270 9.85 16.23 2.49
C ALA A 270 11.10 15.57 3.11
N ASP A 271 11.39 15.87 4.36
CA ASP A 271 12.52 15.35 5.13
C ASP A 271 12.13 14.31 6.19
N ASN A 272 11.00 13.62 6.01
CA ASN A 272 10.50 12.65 6.98
C ASN A 272 11.40 11.40 7.14
N ASP A 273 12.36 11.23 6.24
CA ASP A 273 13.46 10.27 6.32
C ASP A 273 14.54 10.61 7.36
N LYS A 274 14.61 11.89 7.82
CA LYS A 274 15.71 12.40 8.67
C LYS A 274 15.33 13.42 9.75
N ASN A 275 14.08 13.87 9.82
CA ASN A 275 13.62 14.87 10.81
C ASN A 275 13.18 14.28 12.16
N GLY A 276 13.42 13.00 12.42
CA GLY A 276 12.95 12.26 13.59
C GLY A 276 11.77 11.32 13.30
N SER A 277 11.03 11.54 12.20
CA SER A 277 9.89 10.71 11.77
C SER A 277 10.30 9.28 11.39
N GLN A 278 11.53 9.09 10.87
CA GLN A 278 12.10 7.79 10.53
C GLN A 278 12.18 6.83 11.72
N ASN A 279 12.06 7.33 12.95
CA ASN A 279 11.98 6.47 14.13
C ASN A 279 10.61 5.79 14.27
N GLU A 280 9.57 6.37 13.70
CA GLU A 280 8.22 5.81 13.69
C GLU A 280 7.90 5.04 12.40
N ILE A 281 8.47 5.46 11.27
CA ILE A 281 8.21 4.86 9.95
C ILE A 281 8.98 3.55 9.85
N ILE A 282 8.25 2.42 9.83
CA ILE A 282 8.81 1.07 9.80
C ILE A 282 9.07 0.63 8.35
N PHE A 283 8.19 1.00 7.43
CA PHE A 283 8.33 0.72 6.02
C PHE A 283 7.82 1.92 5.21
N PRO A 284 8.72 2.75 4.68
CA PRO A 284 8.36 3.80 3.73
C PRO A 284 8.30 3.26 2.29
N VAL A 285 7.45 3.87 1.45
CA VAL A 285 7.69 3.87 0.01
C VAL A 285 8.49 5.14 -0.29
N VAL A 286 9.78 4.95 -0.55
CA VAL A 286 10.75 6.05 -0.65
C VAL A 286 10.49 6.91 -1.88
N SER A 287 10.54 8.21 -1.70
CA SER A 287 10.46 9.24 -2.73
C SER A 287 11.75 10.06 -2.73
N ASP A 288 12.30 10.33 -3.91
CA ASP A 288 13.49 11.15 -4.08
C ASP A 288 13.35 11.94 -5.39
N GLY A 289 13.19 13.23 -5.28
CA GLY A 289 12.93 14.13 -6.41
C GLY A 289 14.04 14.13 -7.47
N ASN A 290 15.26 13.77 -7.12
CA ASN A 290 16.38 13.71 -8.06
C ASN A 290 16.55 12.35 -8.73
N LEU A 291 16.22 11.27 -8.04
CA LEU A 291 16.46 9.89 -8.48
C LEU A 291 15.21 9.26 -9.11
N ILE A 292 14.02 9.53 -8.58
CA ILE A 292 12.77 8.95 -9.04
C ILE A 292 12.04 9.97 -9.92
N ARG A 293 12.01 9.74 -11.24
CA ARG A 293 11.40 10.64 -12.21
C ARG A 293 10.08 10.09 -12.74
N ALA A 294 9.03 10.18 -11.93
CA ALA A 294 7.70 9.72 -12.31
C ALA A 294 6.64 10.69 -11.77
N THR A 295 6.21 11.65 -12.57
CA THR A 295 5.30 12.73 -12.17
C THR A 295 3.88 12.22 -11.90
N GLY A 296 3.39 11.23 -12.64
CA GLY A 296 2.06 10.64 -12.46
C GLY A 296 1.95 9.57 -11.37
N ALA A 297 3.04 9.22 -10.68
CA ALA A 297 3.12 8.07 -9.80
C ALA A 297 3.31 8.46 -8.33
N GLY A 298 3.09 7.49 -7.43
CA GLY A 298 3.43 7.57 -6.01
C GLY A 298 2.96 8.84 -5.32
N MET A 299 3.85 9.46 -4.57
CA MET A 299 3.57 10.70 -3.83
C MET A 299 3.34 11.91 -4.73
N SER A 300 3.95 11.93 -5.94
CA SER A 300 3.69 13.01 -6.90
C SER A 300 2.21 13.10 -7.28
N PHE A 301 1.57 11.94 -7.52
CA PHE A 301 0.12 11.89 -7.75
C PHE A 301 -0.66 12.44 -6.55
N ILE A 302 -0.38 12.00 -5.33
CA ILE A 302 -1.14 12.39 -4.13
C ILE A 302 -1.04 13.90 -3.89
N LEU A 303 0.17 14.46 -4.00
CA LEU A 303 0.41 15.89 -3.77
C LEU A 303 -0.19 16.77 -4.87
N HIS A 304 0.14 16.53 -6.14
CA HIS A 304 -0.40 17.35 -7.23
C HIS A 304 -1.92 17.25 -7.35
N ALA A 305 -2.48 16.04 -7.23
CA ALA A 305 -3.92 15.87 -7.32
C ALA A 305 -4.67 16.49 -6.13
N GLY A 306 -4.02 16.63 -4.97
CA GLY A 306 -4.57 17.28 -3.78
C GLY A 306 -4.53 18.82 -3.80
N ILE A 307 -3.93 19.44 -4.82
CA ILE A 307 -3.77 20.90 -4.95
C ILE A 307 -4.70 21.45 -6.04
N GLY A 308 -5.43 22.52 -5.73
CA GLY A 308 -6.32 23.17 -6.70
C GLY A 308 -7.11 24.33 -6.11
N GLY A 309 -8.06 24.88 -6.88
CA GLY A 309 -8.86 26.02 -6.46
C GLY A 309 -7.99 27.26 -6.19
N SER A 310 -8.16 27.88 -5.02
CA SER A 310 -7.38 29.04 -4.55
C SER A 310 -6.05 28.68 -3.88
N MET A 311 -5.71 27.37 -3.76
CA MET A 311 -4.47 26.90 -3.15
C MET A 311 -3.26 27.37 -3.96
N LYS A 312 -2.24 27.90 -3.28
CA LYS A 312 -0.94 28.17 -3.89
C LYS A 312 -0.09 26.90 -3.82
N ALA A 313 0.27 26.33 -4.95
CA ALA A 313 1.09 25.12 -5.03
C ALA A 313 2.44 25.27 -4.31
N SER A 314 3.06 26.47 -4.39
CA SER A 314 4.30 26.80 -3.69
C SER A 314 4.20 26.71 -2.15
N ASP A 315 3.01 26.92 -1.57
CA ASP A 315 2.81 26.74 -0.13
C ASP A 315 2.90 25.26 0.27
N ARG A 316 2.62 24.36 -0.69
CA ARG A 316 2.75 22.92 -0.58
C ARG A 316 4.10 22.37 -1.06
N GLY A 317 5.03 23.26 -1.51
CA GLY A 317 6.33 22.91 -2.07
C GLY A 317 6.26 22.31 -3.48
N MET A 318 5.16 22.53 -4.21
CA MET A 318 4.93 22.01 -5.55
C MET A 318 4.91 23.13 -6.59
N ASP A 319 5.17 22.78 -7.85
CA ASP A 319 5.15 23.71 -9.00
C ASP A 319 3.74 23.97 -9.55
N GLY A 320 2.81 23.02 -9.29
CA GLY A 320 1.44 23.08 -9.77
C GLY A 320 0.48 22.18 -9.01
N GLY A 321 -0.77 22.20 -9.44
CA GLY A 321 -1.84 21.33 -8.89
C GLY A 321 -2.75 20.81 -9.98
N TRP A 322 -3.28 19.59 -9.80
CA TRP A 322 -4.11 18.91 -10.82
C TRP A 322 -5.60 18.89 -10.47
N GLN A 323 -6.02 19.50 -9.37
CA GLN A 323 -7.41 19.71 -9.00
C GLN A 323 -8.22 18.41 -8.98
N GLY A 324 -7.67 17.36 -8.40
CA GLY A 324 -8.27 16.01 -8.39
C GLY A 324 -8.88 15.63 -7.04
N ILE A 325 -8.06 15.46 -6.01
CA ILE A 325 -8.42 14.79 -4.76
C ILE A 325 -8.84 15.78 -3.69
N ARG A 326 -9.98 15.51 -3.04
CA ARG A 326 -10.46 16.20 -1.83
C ARG A 326 -11.18 15.20 -0.94
N THR A 327 -11.61 15.63 0.26
CA THR A 327 -12.31 14.78 1.22
C THR A 327 -13.80 15.03 1.23
N ARG A 328 -14.55 14.05 1.76
CA ARG A 328 -16.02 14.13 1.93
C ARG A 328 -16.38 14.73 3.28
N LYS A 329 -17.56 15.33 3.38
CA LYS A 329 -18.04 16.00 4.61
C LYS A 329 -18.11 15.06 5.81
N GLU A 330 -18.50 13.80 5.60
CA GLU A 330 -18.63 12.82 6.68
C GLU A 330 -17.29 12.54 7.35
N PHE A 331 -16.21 12.61 6.59
CA PHE A 331 -14.85 12.49 7.14
C PHE A 331 -14.45 13.77 7.89
N VAL A 332 -14.68 14.95 7.32
CA VAL A 332 -14.41 16.24 8.00
C VAL A 332 -15.15 16.29 9.33
N GLN A 333 -16.41 15.88 9.36
CA GLN A 333 -17.28 15.85 10.54
C GLN A 333 -16.86 14.80 11.60
N SER A 334 -15.91 13.93 11.29
CA SER A 334 -15.34 12.99 12.28
C SER A 334 -14.34 13.65 13.23
N PHE A 335 -13.92 14.88 12.93
CA PHE A 335 -13.06 15.71 13.80
C PHE A 335 -13.90 16.62 14.69
N PRO A 336 -13.35 17.06 15.86
CA PRO A 336 -14.06 17.99 16.74
C PRO A 336 -14.41 19.32 16.08
N ASP A 337 -13.55 19.78 15.18
CA ASP A 337 -13.73 20.96 14.34
C ASP A 337 -12.91 20.85 13.06
N GLU A 338 -13.23 21.71 12.07
CA GLU A 338 -12.60 21.72 10.76
C GLU A 338 -11.41 22.70 10.63
N ASN A 339 -10.97 23.28 11.73
CA ASN A 339 -9.87 24.24 11.80
C ASN A 339 -8.63 23.69 12.52
N GLY A 340 -8.70 22.45 13.04
CA GLY A 340 -7.62 21.84 13.78
C GLY A 340 -7.41 22.41 15.19
N ILE A 341 -8.44 23.06 15.78
CA ILE A 341 -8.33 23.65 17.12
C ILE A 341 -8.37 22.55 18.19
N GLY A 342 -9.34 21.66 18.10
CA GLY A 342 -9.52 20.55 19.05
C GLY A 342 -8.74 19.29 18.66
N ASP A 343 -8.26 19.21 17.43
CA ASP A 343 -7.43 18.12 16.90
C ASP A 343 -6.71 18.63 15.66
N LYS A 344 -5.40 18.83 15.74
CA LYS A 344 -4.57 19.42 14.65
C LYS A 344 -4.65 18.65 13.33
N ARG A 345 -4.95 17.34 13.36
CA ARG A 345 -5.14 16.51 12.18
C ARG A 345 -6.34 16.95 11.33
N GLY A 346 -7.33 17.60 11.95
CA GLY A 346 -8.53 18.16 11.32
C GLY A 346 -8.32 19.50 10.61
N SER A 347 -7.09 19.84 10.23
CA SER A 347 -6.79 21.06 9.47
C SER A 347 -7.03 20.84 7.99
N PHE A 348 -8.15 21.33 7.46
CA PHE A 348 -8.51 21.25 6.05
C PHE A 348 -8.34 22.62 5.36
N TYR A 349 -8.02 22.61 4.07
CA TYR A 349 -8.06 23.81 3.25
C TYR A 349 -9.49 24.09 2.80
N LYS A 350 -10.02 25.28 3.09
CA LYS A 350 -11.43 25.64 2.90
C LYS A 350 -11.64 26.88 2.04
N ASP A 351 -10.61 27.67 1.81
CA ASP A 351 -10.76 28.94 1.09
C ASP A 351 -11.24 28.70 -0.35
N GLY A 352 -12.42 29.26 -0.66
CA GLY A 352 -13.10 29.06 -1.94
C GLY A 352 -13.68 27.66 -2.15
N GLN A 353 -13.77 26.82 -1.09
CA GLN A 353 -14.34 25.46 -1.17
C GLN A 353 -15.62 25.32 -0.34
N SER A 354 -16.50 24.43 -0.77
CA SER A 354 -17.70 24.05 -0.03
C SER A 354 -17.49 22.71 0.69
N LEU A 355 -18.10 22.54 1.87
CA LEU A 355 -18.06 21.26 2.58
C LEU A 355 -18.86 20.19 1.83
N ASP A 356 -20.02 20.57 1.25
CA ASP A 356 -20.85 19.67 0.45
C ASP A 356 -20.32 19.52 -0.98
N ILE A 357 -20.26 18.28 -1.45
CA ILE A 357 -19.90 17.93 -2.83
C ILE A 357 -21.18 17.87 -3.66
N ASN A 358 -21.51 18.97 -4.33
CA ASN A 358 -22.67 19.04 -5.21
C ASN A 358 -22.37 18.50 -6.62
N ASN A 359 -21.12 18.68 -7.07
CA ASN A 359 -20.63 18.19 -8.35
C ASN A 359 -19.29 17.49 -8.14
N VAL A 360 -19.22 16.18 -8.40
CA VAL A 360 -17.99 15.39 -8.24
C VAL A 360 -16.85 15.93 -9.10
N GLY A 361 -17.14 16.39 -10.32
CA GLY A 361 -16.15 16.92 -11.26
C GLY A 361 -15.59 18.31 -10.90
N LYS A 362 -16.09 18.94 -9.84
CA LYS A 362 -15.63 20.26 -9.42
C LYS A 362 -14.76 20.18 -8.17
N PHE A 363 -13.48 20.49 -8.30
CA PHE A 363 -12.50 20.41 -7.20
C PHE A 363 -12.91 21.24 -5.97
N THR A 364 -13.50 22.40 -6.15
CA THR A 364 -13.94 23.27 -5.06
C THR A 364 -15.19 22.80 -4.32
N ASP A 365 -15.78 21.68 -4.71
CA ASP A 365 -16.82 20.98 -3.97
C ASP A 365 -16.17 19.85 -3.14
N GLY A 366 -16.14 19.99 -1.83
CA GLY A 366 -15.34 19.23 -0.85
C GLY A 366 -14.10 20.00 -0.41
N TYR A 367 -13.65 19.79 0.85
CA TYR A 367 -12.43 20.43 1.36
C TYR A 367 -11.18 19.72 0.87
N ALA A 368 -10.12 20.48 0.59
CA ALA A 368 -8.82 19.89 0.25
C ALA A 368 -8.06 19.46 1.51
N VAL A 369 -7.30 18.39 1.39
CA VAL A 369 -6.48 17.81 2.46
C VAL A 369 -5.06 18.33 2.36
N THR A 370 -4.49 18.74 3.50
CA THR A 370 -3.16 19.34 3.57
C THR A 370 -2.16 18.48 4.34
N LYS A 371 -2.43 17.19 4.49
CA LYS A 371 -1.62 16.25 5.27
C LYS A 371 -0.19 16.14 4.75
N PHE A 372 -0.02 15.80 3.48
CA PHE A 372 1.30 15.67 2.85
C PHE A 372 1.80 17.02 2.31
N ILE A 373 3.09 17.28 2.42
CA ILE A 373 3.73 18.51 1.94
C ILE A 373 5.15 18.22 1.44
N ASN A 374 5.52 18.82 0.30
CA ASN A 374 6.87 18.74 -0.24
C ASN A 374 7.75 19.93 0.23
N LYS A 375 7.73 20.19 1.52
CA LYS A 375 8.65 21.08 2.23
C LYS A 375 9.24 20.32 3.41
N ASN A 376 10.44 20.71 3.81
CA ASN A 376 11.06 20.22 5.03
C ASN A 376 10.26 20.66 6.26
N ALA A 377 10.43 19.96 7.38
CA ALA A 377 9.74 20.24 8.64
C ALA A 377 9.97 21.67 9.17
N ASP A 378 11.09 22.29 8.82
CA ASP A 378 11.41 23.69 9.15
C ASP A 378 10.82 24.73 8.16
N GLY A 379 10.11 24.27 7.14
CA GLY A 379 9.50 25.10 6.10
C GLY A 379 10.39 25.41 4.90
N SER A 380 11.66 24.97 4.91
CA SER A 380 12.56 25.13 3.77
C SER A 380 12.13 24.24 2.58
N ALA A 381 12.65 24.56 1.38
CA ALA A 381 12.30 23.84 0.16
C ALA A 381 12.88 22.41 0.16
N ALA A 382 12.15 21.48 -0.44
CA ALA A 382 12.63 20.18 -0.86
C ALA A 382 13.66 20.29 -2.01
N GLN A 383 14.23 19.18 -2.45
CA GLN A 383 15.22 19.16 -3.54
C GLN A 383 14.62 19.65 -4.87
N ARG A 384 13.35 19.31 -5.12
CA ARG A 384 12.60 19.70 -6.32
C ARG A 384 11.16 20.06 -5.96
N ASN A 385 10.47 20.74 -6.86
CA ASN A 385 9.07 21.15 -6.69
C ASN A 385 8.11 20.46 -7.69
N ASP A 386 8.62 19.69 -8.64
CA ASP A 386 7.84 18.91 -9.62
C ASP A 386 7.71 17.43 -9.21
N ILE A 387 8.68 16.90 -8.46
CA ILE A 387 8.66 15.56 -7.88
C ILE A 387 9.00 15.67 -6.39
N PRO A 388 8.13 15.14 -5.50
CA PRO A 388 8.34 15.31 -4.06
C PRO A 388 9.43 14.40 -3.50
N ASP A 389 10.04 14.86 -2.40
CA ASP A 389 10.93 14.05 -1.55
C ASP A 389 10.19 13.35 -0.41
N THR A 390 8.91 13.64 -0.22
CA THR A 390 8.11 13.10 0.89
C THR A 390 7.88 11.60 0.74
N ASP A 391 8.42 10.80 1.63
CA ASP A 391 8.18 9.37 1.67
C ASP A 391 6.74 9.06 2.11
N PHE A 392 6.16 8.01 1.52
CA PHE A 392 4.86 7.51 1.96
C PHE A 392 5.04 6.50 3.10
N PRO A 393 4.51 6.77 4.31
CA PRO A 393 4.68 5.88 5.47
C PRO A 393 3.73 4.68 5.39
N MET A 394 4.10 3.64 4.63
CA MET A 394 3.28 2.45 4.44
C MET A 394 3.01 1.72 5.76
N PHE A 395 4.02 1.63 6.65
CA PHE A 395 3.89 1.08 8.00
C PHE A 395 4.51 2.05 9.01
N ARG A 396 3.77 2.36 10.08
CA ARG A 396 4.27 3.21 11.16
C ARG A 396 3.69 2.86 12.54
N MET A 397 4.37 3.27 13.60
CA MET A 397 4.06 2.88 14.98
C MET A 397 2.66 3.28 15.46
N ALA A 398 2.10 4.39 14.97
CA ALA A 398 0.74 4.77 15.35
C ALA A 398 -0.30 3.72 14.93
N ASP A 399 -0.14 3.08 13.76
CA ASP A 399 -1.03 1.97 13.36
C ASP A 399 -0.87 0.78 14.30
N VAL A 400 0.36 0.46 14.75
CA VAL A 400 0.60 -0.61 15.73
C VAL A 400 -0.14 -0.35 17.05
N TYR A 401 -0.11 0.88 17.54
CA TYR A 401 -0.82 1.28 18.76
C TYR A 401 -2.33 1.13 18.61
N LEU A 402 -2.87 1.52 17.47
CA LEU A 402 -4.30 1.40 17.16
C LEU A 402 -4.72 -0.06 16.91
N MET A 403 -3.87 -0.87 16.25
CA MET A 403 -4.10 -2.31 16.09
C MET A 403 -4.12 -3.03 17.44
N TYR A 404 -3.19 -2.71 18.35
CA TYR A 404 -3.18 -3.25 19.70
C TYR A 404 -4.48 -2.92 20.44
N ALA A 405 -4.88 -1.64 20.45
CA ALA A 405 -6.07 -1.19 21.14
C ALA A 405 -7.34 -1.85 20.57
N GLU A 406 -7.46 -1.96 19.25
CA GLU A 406 -8.58 -2.65 18.62
C GLU A 406 -8.62 -4.13 18.96
N ALA A 407 -7.47 -4.83 18.93
CA ALA A 407 -7.39 -6.26 19.22
C ALA A 407 -7.77 -6.55 20.69
N VAL A 408 -7.40 -5.68 21.65
CA VAL A 408 -7.83 -5.75 23.06
C VAL A 408 -9.35 -5.62 23.15
N LEU A 409 -9.94 -4.61 22.51
CA LEU A 409 -11.40 -4.39 22.49
C LEU A 409 -12.17 -5.56 21.84
N ARG A 410 -11.55 -6.27 20.91
CA ARG A 410 -12.11 -7.46 20.27
C ARG A 410 -11.91 -8.76 21.08
N GLY A 411 -11.44 -8.65 22.32
CA GLY A 411 -11.30 -9.77 23.26
C GLY A 411 -10.01 -10.58 23.11
N GLY A 412 -8.98 -10.04 22.47
CA GLY A 412 -7.66 -10.65 22.43
C GLY A 412 -7.05 -10.70 23.84
N THR A 413 -6.41 -11.80 24.18
CA THR A 413 -5.71 -11.98 25.47
C THR A 413 -4.25 -11.54 25.39
N GLY A 414 -3.63 -11.30 26.55
CA GLY A 414 -2.24 -10.85 26.63
C GLY A 414 -2.05 -9.34 26.47
N GLY A 415 -3.12 -8.57 26.30
CA GLY A 415 -3.17 -7.11 26.39
C GLY A 415 -4.16 -6.65 27.43
N ASP A 416 -4.21 -5.36 27.71
CA ASP A 416 -5.13 -4.75 28.68
C ASP A 416 -5.59 -3.36 28.22
N ILE A 417 -6.76 -2.93 28.74
CA ILE A 417 -7.40 -1.66 28.40
C ILE A 417 -6.56 -0.45 28.84
N SER A 418 -5.90 -0.50 29.99
CA SER A 418 -5.08 0.61 30.48
C SER A 418 -3.92 0.92 29.52
N THR A 419 -3.21 -0.11 29.08
CA THR A 419 -2.15 0.01 28.06
C THR A 419 -2.71 0.53 26.73
N ALA A 420 -3.88 0.02 26.29
CA ALA A 420 -4.54 0.48 25.07
C ALA A 420 -4.88 1.97 25.12
N VAL A 421 -5.49 2.44 26.24
CA VAL A 421 -5.75 3.87 26.49
C VAL A 421 -4.47 4.68 26.46
N GLY A 422 -3.40 4.17 27.09
CA GLY A 422 -2.08 4.84 27.09
C GLY A 422 -1.55 5.06 25.67
N TYR A 423 -1.60 4.06 24.80
CA TYR A 423 -1.17 4.19 23.39
C TYR A 423 -2.04 5.16 22.60
N VAL A 424 -3.35 5.07 22.72
CA VAL A 424 -4.27 6.00 22.06
C VAL A 424 -4.04 7.44 22.54
N ASN A 425 -3.81 7.65 23.82
CA ASN A 425 -3.56 8.98 24.37
C ASN A 425 -2.21 9.58 23.93
N GLN A 426 -1.18 8.77 23.66
CA GLN A 426 0.05 9.26 23.03
C GLN A 426 -0.23 9.85 21.64
N ILE A 427 -1.02 9.15 20.82
CA ILE A 427 -1.45 9.62 19.48
C ILE A 427 -2.23 10.94 19.61
N ARG A 428 -3.20 10.98 20.50
CA ARG A 428 -4.06 12.14 20.75
C ARG A 428 -3.28 13.35 21.28
N THR A 429 -2.34 13.13 22.18
CA THR A 429 -1.47 14.17 22.72
C THR A 429 -0.64 14.83 21.62
N ARG A 430 -0.02 14.04 20.71
CA ARG A 430 0.71 14.57 19.56
C ARG A 430 -0.18 15.43 18.65
N ALA A 431 -1.42 15.01 18.48
CA ALA A 431 -2.42 15.73 17.70
C ALA A 431 -2.98 16.98 18.41
N GLY A 432 -2.69 17.19 19.67
CA GLY A 432 -3.30 18.23 20.51
C GLY A 432 -4.77 17.94 20.84
N ALA A 433 -5.21 16.69 20.68
CA ALA A 433 -6.57 16.25 20.98
C ALA A 433 -6.73 15.87 22.45
N THR A 434 -7.94 16.03 23.00
CA THR A 434 -8.26 15.70 24.39
C THR A 434 -8.01 14.22 24.68
N ALA A 435 -7.32 13.91 25.79
CA ALA A 435 -7.12 12.55 26.26
C ALA A 435 -8.46 11.85 26.57
N ILE A 436 -8.48 10.54 26.41
CA ILE A 436 -9.64 9.68 26.69
C ILE A 436 -9.42 8.83 27.93
N THR A 437 -10.53 8.32 28.48
CA THR A 437 -10.56 7.33 29.56
C THR A 437 -10.87 5.93 29.01
N ALA A 438 -10.84 4.93 29.88
CA ALA A 438 -11.18 3.56 29.49
C ALA A 438 -12.65 3.41 29.02
N THR A 439 -13.56 4.24 29.55
CA THR A 439 -14.97 4.22 29.16
C THR A 439 -15.22 4.82 27.77
N ASP A 440 -14.35 5.71 27.31
CA ASP A 440 -14.42 6.33 25.98
C ASP A 440 -13.88 5.39 24.90
N LEU A 441 -12.99 4.45 25.26
CA LEU A 441 -12.32 3.55 24.34
C LEU A 441 -13.27 2.42 23.89
N THR A 442 -14.01 2.67 22.83
CA THR A 442 -14.93 1.72 22.19
C THR A 442 -14.47 1.37 20.78
N LEU A 443 -15.06 0.33 20.18
CA LEU A 443 -14.75 -0.03 18.78
C LEU A 443 -15.12 1.10 17.80
N ASP A 444 -16.26 1.77 17.98
CA ASP A 444 -16.63 2.92 17.13
C ASP A 444 -15.65 4.10 17.32
N PHE A 445 -15.18 4.33 18.55
CA PHE A 445 -14.13 5.32 18.80
C PHE A 445 -12.83 4.96 18.07
N ILE A 446 -12.38 3.70 18.15
CA ILE A 446 -11.14 3.25 17.48
C ILE A 446 -11.27 3.40 15.97
N LEU A 447 -12.39 3.04 15.35
CA LEU A 447 -12.60 3.25 13.92
C LEU A 447 -12.48 4.73 13.52
N ALA A 448 -13.05 5.63 14.34
CA ALA A 448 -12.94 7.06 14.12
C ALA A 448 -11.50 7.57 14.34
N GLU A 449 -10.82 7.09 15.40
CA GLU A 449 -9.43 7.48 15.69
C GLU A 449 -8.45 6.98 14.63
N ARG A 450 -8.66 5.74 14.10
CA ARG A 450 -7.90 5.23 12.96
C ARG A 450 -8.08 6.13 11.73
N GLY A 451 -9.30 6.55 11.42
CA GLY A 451 -9.55 7.51 10.35
C GLY A 451 -8.81 8.83 10.59
N ARG A 452 -8.97 9.45 11.79
CA ARG A 452 -8.28 10.72 12.10
C ARG A 452 -6.76 10.65 12.03
N GLU A 453 -6.17 9.51 12.43
CA GLU A 453 -4.71 9.35 12.46
C GLU A 453 -4.15 8.92 11.10
N LEU A 454 -4.78 7.94 10.43
CA LEU A 454 -4.22 7.21 9.29
C LEU A 454 -4.82 7.60 7.94
N PHE A 455 -5.66 8.66 7.87
CA PHE A 455 -6.30 9.04 6.61
C PHE A 455 -5.28 9.29 5.51
N TRP A 456 -5.63 8.89 4.30
CA TRP A 456 -4.77 8.97 3.12
C TRP A 456 -3.47 8.15 3.22
N GLU A 457 -3.44 7.12 4.11
CA GLU A 457 -2.33 6.17 4.22
C GLU A 457 -2.74 4.74 3.78
N CYS A 458 -3.79 4.62 2.97
CA CYS A 458 -4.27 3.36 2.39
C CYS A 458 -4.76 2.32 3.42
N HIS A 459 -5.51 2.75 4.43
CA HIS A 459 -6.09 1.89 5.46
C HIS A 459 -7.62 1.83 5.45
N ARG A 460 -8.28 2.89 5.00
CA ARG A 460 -9.70 3.15 5.31
C ARG A 460 -10.65 2.06 4.84
N ARG A 461 -10.53 1.59 3.58
CA ARG A 461 -11.41 0.54 3.07
C ARG A 461 -11.30 -0.73 3.90
N THR A 462 -10.08 -1.20 4.17
CA THR A 462 -9.82 -2.40 4.97
C THR A 462 -10.42 -2.27 6.37
N ASP A 463 -10.28 -1.10 7.01
CA ASP A 463 -10.89 -0.81 8.30
C ASP A 463 -12.41 -0.85 8.24
N LEU A 464 -13.03 -0.17 7.27
CA LEU A 464 -14.48 -0.14 7.12
C LEU A 464 -15.07 -1.53 6.84
N VAL A 465 -14.37 -2.38 6.07
CA VAL A 465 -14.78 -3.78 5.84
C VAL A 465 -14.74 -4.57 7.15
N ARG A 466 -13.67 -4.44 7.94
CA ARG A 466 -13.51 -5.14 9.22
C ARG A 466 -14.55 -4.73 10.28
N PHE A 467 -15.06 -3.51 10.17
CA PHE A 467 -16.08 -2.97 11.05
C PHE A 467 -17.52 -3.09 10.51
N ASP A 468 -17.72 -3.80 9.39
CA ASP A 468 -19.02 -3.93 8.71
C ASP A 468 -19.65 -2.57 8.38
N LYS A 469 -18.82 -1.58 8.02
CA LYS A 469 -19.23 -0.20 7.70
C LYS A 469 -18.98 0.18 6.23
N PHE A 470 -18.31 -0.68 5.44
CA PHE A 470 -17.96 -0.36 4.05
C PHE A 470 -19.16 -0.42 3.12
N THR A 471 -19.96 -1.47 3.23
CA THR A 471 -21.20 -1.68 2.47
C THR A 471 -22.44 -1.47 3.36
N GLY A 472 -23.64 -1.71 2.82
CA GLY A 472 -24.87 -1.53 3.57
C GLY A 472 -25.14 -0.08 3.97
N SER A 473 -26.06 0.11 4.92
CA SER A 473 -26.55 1.41 5.38
C SER A 473 -25.97 1.87 6.71
N SER A 474 -25.10 1.07 7.37
CA SER A 474 -24.57 1.36 8.70
C SER A 474 -23.62 2.58 8.74
N LYS A 475 -23.01 2.91 7.59
CA LYS A 475 -22.26 4.14 7.37
C LYS A 475 -22.48 4.64 5.94
N ILE A 476 -23.00 5.82 5.83
CA ILE A 476 -23.29 6.47 4.55
C ILE A 476 -22.39 7.71 4.43
N TRP A 477 -21.92 7.97 3.22
CA TRP A 477 -21.18 9.17 2.86
C TRP A 477 -21.60 9.66 1.47
N GLN A 478 -21.33 10.92 1.19
CA GLN A 478 -21.70 11.52 -0.10
C GLN A 478 -21.16 10.70 -1.27
N TRP A 479 -22.01 10.48 -2.28
CA TRP A 479 -21.75 9.75 -3.52
C TRP A 479 -21.56 8.24 -3.39
N LYS A 480 -21.65 7.65 -2.19
CA LYS A 480 -21.76 6.20 -2.03
C LYS A 480 -22.99 5.70 -2.79
N GLY A 481 -22.83 4.65 -3.62
CA GLY A 481 -23.90 4.08 -4.45
C GLY A 481 -24.35 4.98 -5.60
N GLY A 482 -23.58 6.03 -5.97
CA GLY A 482 -23.88 6.94 -7.07
C GLY A 482 -24.94 8.01 -6.76
N VAL A 483 -25.34 8.14 -5.50
CA VAL A 483 -26.34 9.12 -5.05
C VAL A 483 -25.65 10.21 -4.23
N LYS A 484 -25.99 11.49 -4.48
CA LYS A 484 -25.35 12.64 -3.84
C LYS A 484 -25.29 12.53 -2.31
N ASN A 485 -26.36 12.14 -1.65
CA ASN A 485 -26.41 11.99 -0.20
C ASN A 485 -25.97 10.61 0.27
N GLY A 486 -25.47 9.77 -0.63
CA GLY A 486 -25.12 8.39 -0.39
C GLY A 486 -26.32 7.46 -0.22
N THR A 487 -26.12 6.20 -0.51
CA THR A 487 -27.10 5.13 -0.28
C THR A 487 -26.41 3.84 0.13
N SER A 488 -27.19 2.87 0.58
CA SER A 488 -26.72 1.50 0.84
C SER A 488 -26.14 0.88 -0.43
N THR A 489 -25.04 0.13 -0.27
CA THR A 489 -24.46 -0.70 -1.34
C THR A 489 -24.48 -2.17 -0.94
N GLU A 490 -24.48 -3.03 -1.95
CA GLU A 490 -24.62 -4.48 -1.75
C GLU A 490 -23.42 -5.11 -1.03
N PRO A 491 -23.62 -6.08 -0.13
CA PRO A 491 -22.55 -6.70 0.67
C PRO A 491 -21.43 -7.35 -0.16
N TYR A 492 -21.72 -7.83 -1.37
CA TYR A 492 -20.70 -8.43 -2.22
C TYR A 492 -19.56 -7.44 -2.59
N ARG A 493 -19.83 -6.13 -2.54
CA ARG A 493 -18.85 -5.07 -2.81
C ARG A 493 -17.75 -4.96 -1.73
N ASN A 494 -17.86 -5.71 -0.64
CA ASN A 494 -16.74 -5.91 0.30
C ASN A 494 -15.53 -6.57 -0.37
N LEU A 495 -15.73 -7.27 -1.50
CA LEU A 495 -14.66 -7.72 -2.39
C LEU A 495 -14.74 -6.97 -3.72
N MET A 496 -13.60 -6.77 -4.35
CA MET A 496 -13.50 -6.34 -5.73
C MET A 496 -13.74 -7.54 -6.66
N PRO A 497 -14.28 -7.34 -7.88
CA PRO A 497 -14.39 -8.43 -8.85
C PRO A 497 -13.00 -8.89 -9.32
N ILE A 498 -12.86 -10.18 -9.60
CA ILE A 498 -11.73 -10.64 -10.41
C ILE A 498 -11.87 -10.01 -11.79
N PRO A 499 -10.86 -9.31 -12.32
CA PRO A 499 -10.98 -8.61 -13.59
C PRO A 499 -11.32 -9.55 -14.75
N SER A 500 -12.24 -9.13 -15.62
CA SER A 500 -12.66 -9.95 -16.76
C SER A 500 -11.49 -10.40 -17.63
N ARG A 501 -10.47 -9.54 -17.84
CA ARG A 501 -9.27 -9.89 -18.59
C ARG A 501 -8.44 -10.99 -17.92
N ALA A 502 -8.40 -11.01 -16.58
CA ALA A 502 -7.71 -12.07 -15.84
C ALA A 502 -8.42 -13.42 -16.01
N ILE A 503 -9.77 -13.45 -15.95
CA ILE A 503 -10.56 -14.67 -16.19
C ILE A 503 -10.41 -15.15 -17.64
N GLN A 504 -10.37 -14.23 -18.62
CA GLN A 504 -10.13 -14.59 -20.03
C GLN A 504 -8.73 -15.20 -20.24
N ALA A 505 -7.72 -14.67 -19.55
CA ALA A 505 -6.35 -15.18 -19.63
C ALA A 505 -6.18 -16.52 -18.88
N ASN A 506 -6.92 -16.73 -17.78
CA ASN A 506 -6.91 -17.96 -16.98
C ASN A 506 -8.34 -18.44 -16.70
N PRO A 507 -8.90 -19.33 -17.52
CA PRO A 507 -10.28 -19.83 -17.36
C PRO A 507 -10.53 -20.66 -16.10
N THR A 508 -9.50 -20.99 -15.32
CA THR A 508 -9.66 -21.69 -14.02
C THR A 508 -10.13 -20.73 -12.91
N LEU A 509 -10.02 -19.42 -13.14
CA LEU A 509 -10.46 -18.41 -12.18
C LEU A 509 -11.99 -18.34 -12.13
N LYS A 510 -12.51 -18.21 -10.93
CA LYS A 510 -13.93 -18.00 -10.65
C LYS A 510 -14.17 -16.57 -10.17
N GLN A 511 -15.20 -15.95 -10.70
CA GLN A 511 -15.61 -14.63 -10.27
C GLN A 511 -16.10 -14.63 -8.82
N ASN A 512 -15.90 -13.51 -8.12
CA ASN A 512 -16.49 -13.28 -6.81
C ASN A 512 -18.03 -13.20 -6.92
N PRO A 513 -18.78 -13.78 -5.95
CA PRO A 513 -20.24 -13.72 -5.96
C PRO A 513 -20.77 -12.28 -6.09
N GLY A 514 -21.79 -12.08 -6.92
CA GLY A 514 -22.43 -10.77 -7.13
C GLY A 514 -21.93 -9.99 -8.37
N TYR A 515 -20.85 -10.49 -9.03
CA TYR A 515 -20.27 -9.87 -10.23
C TYR A 515 -20.45 -10.71 -11.48
#